data_4947a657a6a6a17ede2b757d7395bc5e
#
_entry.id   4947a657a6a6a17ede2b757d7395bc5e
#
_cell.length_a   1.000
_cell.length_b   1.000
_cell.length_c   1.000
_cell.angle_alpha   90.00
_cell.angle_beta   90.00
_cell.angle_gamma   90.00
#
_symmetry.space_group_name_H-M   'P 1'
#
loop_
_entity.id
_entity.type
_entity.pdbx_description
1 polymer ?
#
loop_
_entity_poly.entity_id
_entity_poly.type
_entity_poly.pdbx_seq_one_letter_code
_entity_poly.pdbx_strand_id
1 'polypeptide(L)'
;QEVSIFEISPKHYRFDVLVHNPKEETSVAARHAGAVAAINGSYFDMKAGNSVCYLRKDGVVIDTTSTGVLATVSNGAILIKKGRLELIPWSKQEEKACTLKKGTVLASGPLMLKDGQVCNLSGTNRNFVDTKHPRSAVALTREGKILLIVVDGRRKGKAEGINIPELAHMIRVLGGEDALNLDGGGSSTLWCGELPDKGIANTPS
;
A
#
# COMPACT_ATOMS: atom_id res chain seq x y z
N GLN A 1 11.37 16.25 5.83
CA GLN A 1 10.33 15.30 5.38
C GLN A 1 9.04 15.54 6.14
N GLU A 2 7.92 15.33 5.48
CA GLU A 2 6.60 15.32 6.11
C GLU A 2 6.08 13.88 6.02
N VAL A 3 5.67 13.34 7.16
CA VAL A 3 5.20 11.96 7.29
C VAL A 3 3.88 11.95 8.06
N SER A 4 2.88 11.33 7.50
CA SER A 4 1.57 11.10 8.13
C SER A 4 1.41 9.62 8.42
N ILE A 5 1.03 9.28 9.64
CA ILE A 5 0.89 7.89 10.08
C ILE A 5 -0.40 7.73 10.87
N PHE A 6 -1.19 6.70 10.52
CA PHE A 6 -2.24 6.20 11.40
C PHE A 6 -1.81 4.86 11.98
N GLU A 7 -1.81 4.76 13.31
CA GLU A 7 -1.65 3.52 14.03
C GLU A 7 -3.02 2.97 14.41
N ILE A 8 -3.30 1.75 13.97
CA ILE A 8 -4.63 1.14 14.07
C ILE A 8 -4.53 -0.17 14.86
N SER A 9 -5.36 -0.30 15.90
CA SER A 9 -5.55 -1.57 16.59
C SER A 9 -6.54 -2.45 15.81
N PRO A 10 -6.12 -3.61 15.25
CA PRO A 10 -7.00 -4.46 14.45
C PRO A 10 -8.15 -5.10 15.24
N LYS A 11 -8.13 -4.99 16.57
CA LYS A 11 -9.21 -5.49 17.44
C LYS A 11 -10.51 -4.70 17.29
N HIS A 12 -10.42 -3.43 16.89
CA HIS A 12 -11.55 -2.50 16.84
C HIS A 12 -12.03 -2.19 15.44
N TYR A 13 -11.27 -2.58 14.41
CA TYR A 13 -11.55 -2.21 13.03
C TYR A 13 -11.50 -3.42 12.11
N ARG A 14 -12.27 -3.36 11.03
CA ARG A 14 -12.20 -4.30 9.91
C ARG A 14 -11.48 -3.64 8.76
N PHE A 15 -10.71 -4.42 8.03
CA PHE A 15 -9.98 -3.98 6.85
C PHE A 15 -10.66 -4.52 5.59
N ASP A 16 -10.71 -3.70 4.56
CA ASP A 16 -11.17 -4.09 3.24
C ASP A 16 -10.41 -3.32 2.16
N VAL A 17 -10.44 -3.83 0.94
CA VAL A 17 -9.96 -3.15 -0.26
C VAL A 17 -11.18 -2.70 -1.05
N LEU A 18 -11.31 -1.39 -1.24
CA LEU A 18 -12.31 -0.82 -2.11
C LEU A 18 -11.83 -0.90 -3.56
N VAL A 19 -12.69 -1.31 -4.45
CA VAL A 19 -12.41 -1.43 -5.89
C VAL A 19 -13.40 -0.56 -6.64
N HIS A 20 -12.88 0.40 -7.37
CA HIS A 20 -13.69 1.33 -8.17
C HIS A 20 -13.30 1.27 -9.64
N ASN A 21 -14.31 1.18 -10.51
CA ASN A 21 -14.15 1.31 -11.93
C ASN A 21 -15.30 2.18 -12.48
N PRO A 22 -15.05 3.40 -12.96
CA PRO A 22 -13.73 4.03 -13.10
C PRO A 22 -13.04 4.32 -11.75
N LYS A 23 -11.71 4.57 -11.78
CA LYS A 23 -10.92 4.95 -10.61
C LYS A 23 -11.52 6.18 -9.91
N GLU A 24 -11.44 6.19 -8.61
CA GLU A 24 -11.95 7.24 -7.74
C GLU A 24 -10.87 7.73 -6.77
N GLU A 25 -10.95 8.98 -6.35
CA GLU A 25 -10.05 9.50 -5.31
C GLU A 25 -10.26 8.75 -4.00
N THR A 26 -9.16 8.45 -3.30
CA THR A 26 -9.18 7.72 -2.02
C THR A 26 -10.14 8.34 -1.00
N SER A 27 -10.16 9.67 -0.90
CA SER A 27 -11.03 10.41 0.02
C SER A 27 -12.51 10.29 -0.32
N VAL A 28 -12.84 10.22 -1.60
CA VAL A 28 -14.22 10.07 -2.09
C VAL A 28 -14.70 8.64 -1.87
N ALA A 29 -13.91 7.66 -2.32
CA ALA A 29 -14.20 6.24 -2.13
C ALA A 29 -14.37 5.87 -0.65
N ALA A 30 -13.48 6.35 0.21
CA ALA A 30 -13.53 6.11 1.65
C ALA A 30 -14.82 6.67 2.29
N ARG A 31 -15.22 7.88 1.91
CA ARG A 31 -16.44 8.52 2.40
C ARG A 31 -17.69 7.77 1.94
N HIS A 32 -17.77 7.38 0.67
CA HIS A 32 -18.89 6.60 0.14
C HIS A 32 -19.02 5.23 0.83
N ALA A 33 -17.91 4.62 1.19
CA ALA A 33 -17.88 3.35 1.91
C ALA A 33 -18.15 3.47 3.42
N GLY A 34 -18.28 4.67 3.97
CA GLY A 34 -18.38 4.89 5.42
C GLY A 34 -17.14 4.46 6.19
N ALA A 35 -15.96 4.54 5.57
CA ALA A 35 -14.71 4.18 6.22
C ALA A 35 -14.34 5.19 7.32
N VAL A 36 -13.62 4.74 8.34
CA VAL A 36 -13.04 5.61 9.38
C VAL A 36 -11.73 6.22 8.89
N ALA A 37 -10.90 5.40 8.25
CA ALA A 37 -9.63 5.82 7.66
C ALA A 37 -9.37 5.04 6.37
N ALA A 38 -8.57 5.60 5.48
CA ALA A 38 -8.16 4.96 4.23
C ALA A 38 -6.79 5.43 3.77
N ILE A 39 -6.13 4.57 3.00
CA ILE A 39 -4.91 4.86 2.25
C ILE A 39 -5.12 4.43 0.80
N ASN A 40 -4.45 5.08 -0.15
CA ASN A 40 -4.51 4.67 -1.55
C ASN A 40 -4.01 3.23 -1.74
N GLY A 41 -4.50 2.57 -2.77
CA GLY A 41 -4.16 1.19 -3.09
C GLY A 41 -2.85 1.01 -3.86
N SER A 42 -2.82 -0.05 -4.68
CA SER A 42 -1.68 -0.44 -5.48
C SER A 42 -1.63 0.27 -6.83
N TYR A 43 -0.67 -0.10 -7.66
CA TYR A 43 -0.41 0.48 -8.98
C TYR A 43 -1.56 0.24 -9.95
N PHE A 44 -1.82 1.23 -10.79
CA PHE A 44 -2.89 1.20 -11.78
C PHE A 44 -2.47 1.80 -13.12
N ASP A 45 -3.18 1.45 -14.18
CA ASP A 45 -3.00 2.07 -15.48
C ASP A 45 -3.65 3.46 -15.49
N MET A 46 -2.86 4.48 -15.80
CA MET A 46 -3.32 5.88 -15.82
C MET A 46 -4.42 6.14 -16.85
N LYS A 47 -4.43 5.38 -17.97
CA LYS A 47 -5.39 5.54 -19.05
C LYS A 47 -6.63 4.68 -18.85
N ALA A 48 -6.42 3.38 -18.59
CA ALA A 48 -7.51 2.41 -18.43
C ALA A 48 -8.19 2.51 -17.05
N GLY A 49 -7.45 2.96 -16.02
CA GLY A 49 -7.96 3.11 -14.66
C GLY A 49 -8.02 1.82 -13.84
N ASN A 50 -7.72 0.66 -14.44
CA ASN A 50 -7.69 -0.62 -13.76
C ASN A 50 -6.36 -0.88 -13.04
N SER A 51 -6.34 -1.82 -12.10
CA SER A 51 -5.11 -2.27 -11.44
C SER A 51 -4.16 -2.90 -12.46
N VAL A 52 -2.86 -2.65 -12.30
CA VAL A 52 -1.79 -3.39 -13.01
C VAL A 52 -1.14 -4.45 -12.15
N CYS A 53 -1.66 -4.65 -10.94
CA CYS A 53 -1.27 -5.67 -10.00
C CYS A 53 -2.42 -6.64 -9.77
N TYR A 54 -2.08 -7.88 -9.39
CA TYR A 54 -3.10 -8.87 -9.08
C TYR A 54 -4.05 -8.37 -8.00
N LEU A 55 -5.32 -8.46 -8.32
CA LEU A 55 -6.41 -8.14 -7.41
C LEU A 55 -7.45 -9.26 -7.48
N ARG A 56 -7.67 -9.90 -6.33
CA ARG A 56 -8.74 -10.90 -6.16
C ARG A 56 -9.58 -10.53 -4.96
N LYS A 57 -10.88 -10.52 -5.12
CA LYS A 57 -11.84 -10.25 -4.03
C LYS A 57 -12.97 -11.28 -4.08
N ASP A 58 -13.22 -11.92 -2.94
CA ASP A 58 -14.30 -12.90 -2.73
C ASP A 58 -14.42 -13.96 -3.82
N GLY A 59 -13.29 -14.53 -4.22
CA GLY A 59 -13.22 -15.59 -5.20
C GLY A 59 -13.12 -15.12 -6.66
N VAL A 60 -13.34 -13.83 -6.92
CA VAL A 60 -13.25 -13.25 -8.26
C VAL A 60 -11.90 -12.63 -8.49
N VAL A 61 -11.21 -12.99 -9.56
CA VAL A 61 -10.02 -12.29 -10.05
C VAL A 61 -10.50 -11.06 -10.83
N ILE A 62 -10.13 -9.88 -10.33
CA ILE A 62 -10.51 -8.60 -10.94
C ILE A 62 -9.45 -8.16 -11.94
N ASP A 63 -8.19 -8.22 -11.54
CA ASP A 63 -7.02 -7.89 -12.37
C ASP A 63 -5.87 -8.87 -12.12
N THR A 64 -4.97 -8.97 -13.08
CA THR A 64 -3.73 -9.76 -12.98
C THR A 64 -2.51 -8.85 -13.09
N THR A 65 -1.39 -9.26 -12.51
CA THR A 65 -0.16 -8.46 -12.59
C THR A 65 0.29 -8.35 -14.05
N SER A 66 0.37 -7.11 -14.54
CA SER A 66 0.84 -6.80 -15.89
C SER A 66 2.33 -7.16 -16.05
N THR A 67 2.82 -7.08 -17.27
CA THR A 67 4.25 -7.15 -17.58
C THR A 67 4.90 -5.77 -17.49
N GLY A 68 6.23 -5.72 -17.40
CA GLY A 68 6.99 -4.46 -17.38
C GLY A 68 7.56 -4.12 -16.00
N VAL A 69 7.92 -2.85 -15.80
CA VAL A 69 8.64 -2.40 -14.58
C VAL A 69 7.85 -2.70 -13.31
N LEU A 70 6.54 -2.47 -13.31
CA LEU A 70 5.71 -2.70 -12.14
C LEU A 70 5.62 -4.18 -11.75
N ALA A 71 5.76 -5.11 -12.70
CA ALA A 71 5.85 -6.53 -12.39
C ALA A 71 7.12 -6.88 -11.59
N THR A 72 8.22 -6.13 -11.77
CA THR A 72 9.47 -6.35 -11.04
C THR A 72 9.45 -5.78 -9.62
N VAL A 73 8.54 -4.86 -9.32
CA VAL A 73 8.41 -4.28 -7.98
C VAL A 73 7.28 -4.91 -7.17
N SER A 74 6.32 -5.58 -7.82
CA SER A 74 5.14 -6.17 -7.17
C SER A 74 5.46 -7.58 -6.63
N ASN A 75 6.28 -7.64 -5.57
CA ASN A 75 6.75 -8.88 -4.95
C ASN A 75 6.14 -9.14 -3.57
N GLY A 76 5.10 -8.42 -3.20
CA GLY A 76 4.33 -8.61 -1.99
C GLY A 76 2.83 -8.45 -2.23
N ALA A 77 2.02 -8.81 -1.25
CA ALA A 77 0.59 -8.60 -1.29
C ALA A 77 0.00 -8.33 0.10
N ILE A 78 -1.08 -7.56 0.12
CA ILE A 78 -2.02 -7.50 1.23
C ILE A 78 -2.97 -8.68 1.08
N LEU A 79 -3.05 -9.52 2.11
CA LEU A 79 -4.06 -10.56 2.25
C LEU A 79 -5.04 -10.14 3.35
N ILE A 80 -6.32 -10.03 3.02
CA ILE A 80 -7.38 -9.82 4.00
C ILE A 80 -8.25 -11.08 4.03
N LYS A 81 -8.27 -11.75 5.17
CA LYS A 81 -9.06 -12.96 5.39
C LYS A 81 -9.72 -12.91 6.76
N LYS A 82 -11.04 -13.12 6.80
CA LYS A 82 -11.82 -13.03 8.07
C LYS A 82 -11.58 -11.72 8.84
N GLY A 83 -11.43 -10.60 8.12
CA GLY A 83 -11.17 -9.26 8.68
C GLY A 83 -9.76 -9.03 9.22
N ARG A 84 -8.85 -9.99 9.09
CA ARG A 84 -7.43 -9.86 9.44
C ARG A 84 -6.62 -9.48 8.22
N LEU A 85 -5.69 -8.56 8.40
CA LEU A 85 -4.75 -8.11 7.39
C LEU A 85 -3.39 -8.77 7.65
N GLU A 86 -2.81 -9.34 6.61
CA GLU A 86 -1.47 -9.92 6.59
C GLU A 86 -0.70 -9.36 5.38
N LEU A 87 0.61 -9.24 5.52
CA LEU A 87 1.52 -8.90 4.42
C LEU A 87 2.34 -10.13 4.08
N ILE A 88 2.23 -10.57 2.82
CA ILE A 88 2.82 -11.82 2.35
C ILE A 88 3.72 -11.60 1.14
N PRO A 89 4.78 -12.40 0.95
CA PRO A 89 5.49 -12.47 -0.32
C PRO A 89 4.51 -12.86 -1.45
N TRP A 90 4.73 -12.31 -2.63
CA TRP A 90 3.86 -12.54 -3.78
C TRP A 90 4.68 -12.62 -5.07
N SER A 91 4.28 -13.53 -5.96
CA SER A 91 4.88 -13.71 -7.27
C SER A 91 3.83 -14.18 -8.28
N LYS A 92 4.23 -14.29 -9.53
CA LYS A 92 3.38 -14.90 -10.58
C LYS A 92 3.02 -16.36 -10.30
N GLN A 93 3.81 -17.06 -9.50
CA GLN A 93 3.51 -18.46 -9.11
C GLN A 93 2.36 -18.46 -8.08
N GLU A 94 2.44 -17.61 -7.04
CA GLU A 94 1.36 -17.44 -6.06
C GLU A 94 0.09 -16.96 -6.72
N GLU A 95 0.19 -16.02 -7.69
CA GLU A 95 -0.95 -15.53 -8.45
C GLU A 95 -1.69 -16.66 -9.16
N LYS A 96 -0.96 -17.54 -9.87
CA LYS A 96 -1.54 -18.71 -10.57
C LYS A 96 -2.12 -19.75 -9.61
N ALA A 97 -1.50 -19.94 -8.45
CA ALA A 97 -1.92 -20.90 -7.45
C ALA A 97 -3.04 -20.41 -6.53
N CYS A 98 -3.38 -19.12 -6.59
CA CYS A 98 -4.33 -18.50 -5.67
C CYS A 98 -5.76 -19.02 -5.87
N THR A 99 -6.27 -19.74 -4.89
CA THR A 99 -7.64 -20.29 -4.86
C THR A 99 -8.52 -19.66 -3.79
N LEU A 100 -8.15 -18.49 -3.26
CA LEU A 100 -8.90 -17.80 -2.20
C LEU A 100 -10.36 -17.58 -2.63
N LYS A 101 -11.31 -18.17 -1.90
CA LYS A 101 -12.76 -18.07 -2.17
C LYS A 101 -13.43 -16.93 -1.43
N LYS A 102 -12.92 -16.53 -0.26
CA LYS A 102 -13.44 -15.43 0.57
C LYS A 102 -12.29 -14.59 1.09
N GLY A 103 -12.41 -13.27 0.99
CA GLY A 103 -11.39 -12.30 1.34
C GLY A 103 -10.73 -11.67 0.13
N THR A 104 -9.67 -10.92 0.34
CA THR A 104 -9.03 -10.11 -0.68
C THR A 104 -7.53 -10.36 -0.73
N VAL A 105 -6.97 -10.43 -1.93
CA VAL A 105 -5.53 -10.33 -2.19
C VAL A 105 -5.32 -9.13 -3.10
N LEU A 106 -4.49 -8.18 -2.66
CA LEU A 106 -4.02 -7.05 -3.45
C LEU A 106 -2.51 -7.09 -3.54
N ALA A 107 -1.97 -7.45 -4.69
CA ALA A 107 -0.54 -7.41 -4.93
C ALA A 107 -0.02 -5.97 -5.01
N SER A 108 1.16 -5.74 -4.49
CA SER A 108 1.86 -4.47 -4.53
C SER A 108 3.35 -4.69 -4.27
N GLY A 109 4.09 -3.62 -3.99
CA GLY A 109 5.49 -3.79 -3.61
C GLY A 109 6.36 -2.54 -3.83
N PRO A 110 7.64 -2.69 -3.51
CA PRO A 110 8.24 -3.92 -2.99
C PRO A 110 7.81 -4.26 -1.55
N LEU A 111 7.82 -5.55 -1.21
CA LEU A 111 7.82 -6.00 0.18
C LEU A 111 9.16 -5.59 0.79
N MET A 112 9.11 -4.73 1.80
CA MET A 112 10.29 -4.05 2.36
C MET A 112 10.82 -4.73 3.61
N LEU A 113 9.90 -5.18 4.46
CA LEU A 113 10.21 -5.90 5.68
C LEU A 113 9.38 -7.19 5.73
N LYS A 114 9.98 -8.25 6.25
CA LYS A 114 9.31 -9.50 6.60
C LYS A 114 9.93 -10.07 7.87
N ASP A 115 9.10 -10.38 8.86
CA ASP A 115 9.52 -10.90 10.16
C ASP A 115 10.67 -10.07 10.80
N GLY A 116 10.57 -8.75 10.72
CA GLY A 116 11.57 -7.78 11.24
C GLY A 116 12.84 -7.65 10.41
N GLN A 117 12.99 -8.41 9.32
CA GLN A 117 14.15 -8.38 8.46
C GLN A 117 13.89 -7.57 7.19
N VAL A 118 14.92 -6.83 6.74
CA VAL A 118 14.87 -6.12 5.45
C VAL A 118 14.90 -7.14 4.30
N CYS A 119 13.90 -7.05 3.43
CA CYS A 119 13.80 -7.93 2.27
C CYS A 119 14.91 -7.63 1.23
N ASN A 120 15.32 -8.66 0.52
CA ASN A 120 16.26 -8.50 -0.58
C ASN A 120 15.56 -7.82 -1.78
N LEU A 121 16.04 -6.65 -2.15
CA LEU A 121 15.53 -5.83 -3.25
C LEU A 121 16.37 -5.93 -4.53
N SER A 122 17.34 -6.83 -4.61
CA SER A 122 18.28 -6.94 -5.75
C SER A 122 17.59 -7.24 -7.08
N GLY A 123 16.44 -7.93 -7.06
CA GLY A 123 15.62 -8.20 -8.23
C GLY A 123 14.64 -7.08 -8.62
N THR A 124 14.60 -6.01 -7.84
CA THR A 124 13.67 -4.89 -8.05
C THR A 124 14.35 -3.81 -8.91
N ASN A 125 13.56 -3.06 -9.70
CA ASN A 125 14.07 -1.96 -10.49
C ASN A 125 14.81 -0.93 -9.61
N ARG A 126 16.13 -0.76 -9.86
CA ARG A 126 17.01 0.10 -9.04
C ARG A 126 16.56 1.55 -9.04
N ASN A 127 16.15 2.08 -10.18
CA ASN A 127 15.67 3.46 -10.24
C ASN A 127 14.43 3.67 -9.38
N PHE A 128 13.51 2.69 -9.36
CA PHE A 128 12.34 2.74 -8.48
C PHE A 128 12.74 2.70 -7.00
N VAL A 129 13.71 1.88 -6.64
CA VAL A 129 14.16 1.66 -5.26
C VAL A 129 14.91 2.88 -4.72
N ASP A 130 15.83 3.44 -5.51
CA ASP A 130 16.81 4.45 -5.05
C ASP A 130 16.29 5.89 -5.19
N THR A 131 15.27 6.13 -6.01
CA THR A 131 14.74 7.50 -6.23
C THR A 131 13.77 7.90 -5.12
N LYS A 132 13.94 9.14 -4.61
CA LYS A 132 13.02 9.75 -3.65
C LYS A 132 11.73 10.18 -4.33
N HIS A 133 10.63 9.70 -3.80
CA HIS A 133 9.27 10.03 -4.25
C HIS A 133 8.34 10.14 -3.04
N PRO A 134 7.16 10.78 -3.17
CA PRO A 134 6.05 10.50 -2.25
C PRO A 134 5.80 9.00 -2.21
N ARG A 135 5.61 8.43 -1.03
CA ARG A 135 5.39 7.00 -0.83
C ARG A 135 4.21 6.73 0.07
N SER A 136 3.52 5.65 -0.22
CA SER A 136 2.52 5.08 0.67
C SER A 136 2.93 3.67 1.07
N ALA A 137 2.67 3.27 2.30
CA ALA A 137 3.00 1.95 2.80
C ALA A 137 2.00 1.47 3.86
N VAL A 138 1.88 0.16 3.95
CA VAL A 138 1.22 -0.53 5.06
C VAL A 138 2.27 -1.33 5.81
N ALA A 139 2.22 -1.30 7.15
CA ALA A 139 3.09 -2.12 7.97
C ALA A 139 2.32 -2.79 9.11
N LEU A 140 2.83 -3.93 9.54
CA LEU A 140 2.42 -4.64 10.75
C LEU A 140 3.52 -4.50 11.78
N THR A 141 3.17 -4.12 13.01
CA THR A 141 4.14 -3.98 14.09
C THR A 141 4.23 -5.28 14.91
N ARG A 142 5.31 -5.42 15.65
CA ARG A 142 5.51 -6.51 16.63
C ARG A 142 4.37 -6.62 17.64
N GLU A 143 3.75 -5.50 17.99
CA GLU A 143 2.62 -5.44 18.91
C GLU A 143 1.27 -5.78 18.24
N GLY A 144 1.29 -6.13 16.96
CA GLY A 144 0.11 -6.46 16.17
C GLY A 144 -0.73 -5.24 15.77
N LYS A 145 -0.14 -4.03 15.79
CA LYS A 145 -0.77 -2.82 15.23
C LYS A 145 -0.56 -2.77 13.73
N ILE A 146 -1.43 -2.04 13.05
CA ILE A 146 -1.31 -1.74 11.63
C ILE A 146 -0.97 -0.26 11.47
N LEU A 147 0.08 0.02 10.71
CA LEU A 147 0.46 1.37 10.34
C LEU A 147 0.07 1.65 8.89
N LEU A 148 -0.71 2.70 8.67
CA LEU A 148 -0.92 3.30 7.35
C LEU A 148 -0.01 4.52 7.28
N ILE A 149 0.89 4.55 6.32
CA ILE A 149 1.99 5.52 6.27
C ILE A 149 2.00 6.20 4.92
N VAL A 150 2.04 7.53 4.93
CA VAL A 150 2.31 8.34 3.74
C VAL A 150 3.47 9.28 4.02
N VAL A 151 4.43 9.32 3.12
CA VAL A 151 5.54 10.28 3.10
C VAL A 151 5.32 11.22 1.93
N ASP A 152 5.16 12.49 2.21
CA ASP A 152 5.02 13.52 1.18
C ASP A 152 6.32 13.76 0.43
N GLY A 153 6.21 14.25 -0.80
CA GLY A 153 7.38 14.52 -1.62
C GLY A 153 7.13 15.52 -2.75
N ARG A 154 8.12 15.64 -3.65
CA ARG A 154 8.09 16.54 -4.81
C ARG A 154 7.96 18.04 -4.47
N ARG A 155 8.23 18.42 -3.20
CA ARG A 155 8.23 19.81 -2.74
C ARG A 155 9.64 20.18 -2.30
N LYS A 156 10.41 20.77 -3.21
CA LYS A 156 11.82 21.14 -3.00
C LYS A 156 11.99 21.98 -1.73
N GLY A 157 12.97 21.60 -0.89
CA GLY A 157 13.30 22.29 0.36
C GLY A 157 12.29 22.09 1.50
N LYS A 158 11.17 21.38 1.27
CA LYS A 158 10.14 21.13 2.28
C LYS A 158 9.89 19.63 2.49
N ALA A 159 9.47 18.94 1.45
CA ALA A 159 9.24 17.50 1.46
C ALA A 159 9.71 16.93 0.11
N GLU A 160 10.86 16.29 0.10
CA GLU A 160 11.47 15.79 -1.14
C GLU A 160 11.02 14.38 -1.50
N GLY A 161 10.46 13.67 -0.53
CA GLY A 161 10.13 12.26 -0.64
C GLY A 161 11.17 11.35 -0.02
N ILE A 162 10.95 10.06 -0.11
CA ILE A 162 11.79 9.02 0.50
C ILE A 162 12.05 7.90 -0.50
N ASN A 163 13.23 7.29 -0.46
CA ASN A 163 13.52 6.07 -1.23
C ASN A 163 13.09 4.82 -0.44
N ILE A 164 13.07 3.66 -1.08
CA ILE A 164 12.58 2.43 -0.46
C ILE A 164 13.43 1.97 0.73
N PRO A 165 14.79 1.98 0.69
CA PRO A 165 15.61 1.63 1.84
C PRO A 165 15.40 2.55 3.05
N GLU A 166 15.30 3.86 2.83
CA GLU A 166 15.02 4.84 3.90
C GLU A 166 13.64 4.59 4.52
N LEU A 167 12.61 4.30 3.69
CA LEU A 167 11.25 3.99 4.14
C LEU A 167 11.23 2.70 4.97
N ALA A 168 11.89 1.64 4.51
CA ALA A 168 12.01 0.38 5.24
C ALA A 168 12.69 0.59 6.60
N HIS A 169 13.77 1.37 6.64
CA HIS A 169 14.47 1.69 7.88
C HIS A 169 13.57 2.47 8.86
N MET A 170 12.89 3.50 8.36
CA MET A 170 11.95 4.29 9.16
C MET A 170 10.85 3.42 9.78
N ILE A 171 10.22 2.56 8.97
CA ILE A 171 9.17 1.66 9.45
C ILE A 171 9.70 0.69 10.50
N ARG A 172 10.91 0.15 10.32
CA ARG A 172 11.54 -0.73 11.32
C ARG A 172 11.80 -0.02 12.64
N VAL A 173 12.25 1.23 12.61
CA VAL A 173 12.43 2.07 13.82
C VAL A 173 11.10 2.32 14.54
N LEU A 174 9.99 2.42 13.79
CA LEU A 174 8.64 2.54 14.34
C LEU A 174 8.07 1.20 14.87
N GLY A 175 8.87 0.14 14.89
CA GLY A 175 8.46 -1.18 15.39
C GLY A 175 7.80 -2.08 14.35
N GLY A 176 7.87 -1.71 13.06
CA GLY A 176 7.37 -2.54 11.96
C GLY A 176 8.14 -3.84 11.79
N GLU A 177 7.44 -4.93 11.66
CA GLU A 177 7.98 -6.27 11.34
C GLU A 177 7.74 -6.66 9.89
N ASP A 178 6.53 -6.44 9.40
CA ASP A 178 6.20 -6.59 7.99
C ASP A 178 5.88 -5.23 7.39
N ALA A 179 6.33 -4.95 6.17
CA ALA A 179 6.04 -3.69 5.49
C ALA A 179 5.98 -3.86 3.98
N LEU A 180 4.93 -3.31 3.38
CA LEU A 180 4.66 -3.34 1.95
C LEU A 180 4.49 -1.92 1.42
N ASN A 181 5.25 -1.56 0.38
CA ASN A 181 5.04 -0.31 -0.34
C ASN A 181 3.80 -0.44 -1.25
N LEU A 182 3.03 0.64 -1.33
CA LEU A 182 1.88 0.81 -2.19
C LEU A 182 2.20 1.78 -3.34
N ASP A 183 1.19 2.18 -4.12
CA ASP A 183 1.39 3.22 -5.12
C ASP A 183 1.76 4.55 -4.45
N GLY A 184 2.66 5.28 -5.09
CA GLY A 184 3.25 6.50 -4.58
C GLY A 184 2.97 7.71 -5.48
N GLY A 185 3.86 8.70 -5.39
CA GLY A 185 3.75 9.91 -6.21
C GLY A 185 2.45 10.67 -5.94
N GLY A 186 1.76 11.06 -7.00
CA GLY A 186 0.49 11.79 -6.90
C GLY A 186 -0.66 10.99 -6.29
N SER A 187 -0.55 9.66 -6.22
CA SER A 187 -1.57 8.80 -5.58
C SER A 187 -1.48 8.80 -4.06
N SER A 188 -0.36 9.22 -3.48
CA SER A 188 -0.11 9.14 -2.03
C SER A 188 -1.14 9.94 -1.24
N THR A 189 -2.09 9.26 -0.64
CA THR A 189 -3.20 9.86 0.11
C THR A 189 -3.50 9.04 1.37
N LEU A 190 -3.50 9.71 2.51
CA LEU A 190 -3.97 9.19 3.79
C LEU A 190 -5.18 9.99 4.23
N TRP A 191 -6.29 9.31 4.50
CA TRP A 191 -7.57 9.95 4.80
C TRP A 191 -8.16 9.43 6.12
N CYS A 192 -8.78 10.32 6.87
CA CYS A 192 -9.58 9.99 8.06
C CYS A 192 -10.81 10.89 8.11
N GLY A 193 -11.99 10.30 8.34
CA GLY A 193 -13.25 11.03 8.35
C GLY A 193 -13.39 12.08 9.46
N GLU A 194 -12.60 11.96 10.53
CA GLU A 194 -12.61 12.89 11.67
C GLU A 194 -11.71 14.13 11.47
N LEU A 195 -10.88 14.14 10.44
CA LEU A 195 -10.00 15.28 10.17
C LEU A 195 -10.73 16.39 9.41
N PRO A 196 -10.36 17.68 9.65
CA PRO A 196 -10.85 18.82 8.84
C PRO A 196 -10.40 18.70 7.37
N ASP A 197 -10.75 19.70 6.56
CA ASP A 197 -10.24 19.86 5.20
C ASP A 197 -10.39 18.61 4.31
N LYS A 198 -11.62 18.08 4.24
CA LYS A 198 -11.97 16.87 3.48
C LYS A 198 -11.38 15.57 4.02
N GLY A 199 -10.74 15.59 5.21
CA GLY A 199 -10.21 14.41 5.87
C GLY A 199 -8.84 13.96 5.39
N ILE A 200 -8.13 14.72 4.56
CA ILE A 200 -6.81 14.34 4.03
C ILE A 200 -5.73 14.70 5.05
N ALA A 201 -4.96 13.71 5.51
CA ALA A 201 -3.94 13.85 6.55
C ALA A 201 -2.57 14.29 6.03
N ASN A 202 -2.31 14.11 4.74
CA ASN A 202 -1.05 14.47 4.09
C ASN A 202 -1.26 15.59 3.07
N THR A 203 -0.20 15.97 2.34
CA THR A 203 -0.27 16.93 1.24
C THR A 203 0.04 16.22 -0.08
N PRO A 204 -0.97 15.68 -0.80
CA PRO A 204 -0.77 15.03 -2.10
C PRO A 204 -0.08 15.96 -3.10
N SER A 205 0.80 15.39 -3.96
CA SER A 205 1.61 16.16 -4.94
C SER A 205 0.97 16.22 -6.33
#